data_b215cf8a979b9e5c135014b2389ff58d
#
_entry.id   b215cf8a979b9e5c135014b2389ff58d
#
_cell.length_a   1.000
_cell.length_b   1.000
_cell.length_c   1.000
_cell.angle_alpha   90.00
_cell.angle_beta   90.00
_cell.angle_gamma   90.00
#
_symmetry.space_group_name_H-M   'P 1'
#
loop_
_entity.id
_entity.type
_entity.pdbx_description
1 polymer ?
#
loop_
_entity_poly.entity_id
_entity_poly.type
_entity_poly.pdbx_seq_one_letter_code
_entity_poly.pdbx_strand_id
1 'polypeptide(L)'
;MYKFKLALLLLLFNNGFAQNWLQNQRAERQFKEAVSSYNEGRFAIAEDISSAIIDSDFESFNEKTLLLLLKSQIALNKSSEAKQTAKKLFTKYPSSSFLPYVMESMGDLYVNNSNYESAYRMYSRANGFNLSSDLEEKIYRKMFKLIQIKLPQSLMDELLVFETNPSAINIHLLAIAYSQIMDGLPDAAALTLAQIAPSSLPNEFSNLLENLLRESYKPSSPVLTVGLAVPLTGKNANLGKSFLEGFQSGQNSKKLNNRRLSVIAKDTRSDNIETIKVVNELKSIDQLMGLISPLDDIESISLLTSLTNSDLPLLLTKKHESEVQNINQNAFLLGSSYSAEGRIAAQYIIKHLGLDSV
;
A
#
# COMPACT_ATOMS: atom_id res chain seq x y z
N MET A 1 28.37 65.61 15.47
CA MET A 1 28.68 64.19 15.68
C MET A 1 27.44 63.26 15.83
N TYR A 2 26.37 63.69 16.48
CA TYR A 2 25.15 62.89 16.67
C TYR A 2 24.35 62.59 15.40
N LYS A 3 24.25 63.56 14.47
CA LYS A 3 23.52 63.40 13.18
C LYS A 3 24.17 62.36 12.25
N PHE A 4 25.50 62.20 12.32
CA PHE A 4 26.23 61.23 11.48
C PHE A 4 26.07 59.80 11.98
N LYS A 5 25.97 59.60 13.31
CA LYS A 5 25.71 58.27 13.88
C LYS A 5 24.29 57.78 13.64
N LEU A 6 23.29 58.69 13.60
CA LEU A 6 21.90 58.35 13.30
C LEU A 6 21.72 57.97 11.82
N ALA A 7 22.38 58.66 10.89
CA ALA A 7 22.35 58.35 9.47
C ALA A 7 23.03 57.00 9.15
N LEU A 8 24.12 56.67 9.83
CA LEU A 8 24.81 55.38 9.70
C LEU A 8 23.96 54.21 10.26
N LEU A 9 23.25 54.44 11.36
CA LEU A 9 22.32 53.46 11.96
C LEU A 9 21.12 53.20 11.02
N LEU A 10 20.54 54.24 10.42
CA LEU A 10 19.44 54.12 9.46
C LEU A 10 19.86 53.41 8.15
N LEU A 11 21.12 53.67 7.70
CA LEU A 11 21.68 52.94 6.54
C LEU A 11 21.93 51.46 6.83
N LEU A 12 22.38 51.11 8.04
CA LEU A 12 22.57 49.73 8.45
C LEU A 12 21.22 48.98 8.63
N PHE A 13 20.19 49.65 9.15
CA PHE A 13 18.83 49.09 9.25
C PHE A 13 18.20 48.88 7.87
N ASN A 14 18.33 49.87 6.94
CA ASN A 14 17.79 49.71 5.57
C ASN A 14 18.51 48.63 4.77
N ASN A 15 19.82 48.45 4.94
CA ASN A 15 20.55 47.36 4.27
C ASN A 15 20.13 45.98 4.82
N GLY A 16 19.87 45.85 6.14
CA GLY A 16 19.38 44.60 6.76
C GLY A 16 17.99 44.21 6.24
N PHE A 17 17.06 45.19 6.17
CA PHE A 17 15.72 44.96 5.63
C PHE A 17 15.72 44.61 4.14
N ALA A 18 16.53 45.32 3.32
CA ALA A 18 16.66 45.05 1.90
C ALA A 18 17.33 43.71 1.60
N GLN A 19 18.34 43.32 2.39
CA GLN A 19 18.97 42.01 2.28
C GLN A 19 17.99 40.88 2.64
N ASN A 20 17.28 40.97 3.77
CA ASN A 20 16.27 39.98 4.18
C ASN A 20 15.13 39.87 3.14
N TRP A 21 14.69 41.00 2.55
CA TRP A 21 13.66 40.97 1.52
C TRP A 21 14.12 40.26 0.24
N LEU A 22 15.33 40.59 -0.24
CA LEU A 22 15.92 39.94 -1.43
C LEU A 22 16.19 38.46 -1.20
N GLN A 23 16.63 38.07 0.00
CA GLN A 23 16.87 36.70 0.39
C GLN A 23 15.55 35.91 0.42
N ASN A 24 14.49 36.48 1.01
CA ASN A 24 13.17 35.84 1.03
C ASN A 24 12.60 35.64 -0.38
N GLN A 25 12.75 36.61 -1.30
CA GLN A 25 12.34 36.45 -2.69
C GLN A 25 13.13 35.37 -3.44
N ARG A 26 14.42 35.23 -3.14
CA ARG A 26 15.26 34.18 -3.71
C ARG A 26 14.80 32.79 -3.21
N ALA A 27 14.61 32.64 -1.91
CA ALA A 27 14.11 31.40 -1.29
C ALA A 27 12.73 31.02 -1.84
N GLU A 28 11.83 31.99 -2.01
CA GLU A 28 10.52 31.75 -2.61
C GLU A 28 10.61 31.23 -4.04
N ARG A 29 11.47 31.81 -4.88
CA ARG A 29 11.69 31.34 -6.25
C ARG A 29 12.25 29.91 -6.26
N GLN A 30 13.28 29.65 -5.46
CA GLN A 30 13.88 28.32 -5.35
C GLN A 30 12.86 27.30 -4.84
N PHE A 31 12.04 27.65 -3.85
CA PHE A 31 10.98 26.77 -3.35
C PHE A 31 9.93 26.46 -4.45
N LYS A 32 9.49 27.47 -5.22
CA LYS A 32 8.58 27.24 -6.36
C LYS A 32 9.20 26.33 -7.43
N GLU A 33 10.49 26.48 -7.71
CA GLU A 33 11.24 25.61 -8.62
C GLU A 33 11.32 24.17 -8.08
N ALA A 34 11.58 23.99 -6.78
CA ALA A 34 11.60 22.68 -6.15
C ALA A 34 10.22 22.01 -6.21
N VAL A 35 9.13 22.76 -5.95
CA VAL A 35 7.74 22.25 -6.08
C VAL A 35 7.43 21.87 -7.52
N SER A 36 7.81 22.67 -8.51
CA SER A 36 7.63 22.34 -9.92
C SER A 36 8.39 21.06 -10.30
N SER A 37 9.65 20.95 -9.88
CA SER A 37 10.46 19.76 -10.12
C SER A 37 9.85 18.51 -9.49
N TYR A 38 9.32 18.63 -8.28
CA TYR A 38 8.63 17.52 -7.62
C TYR A 38 7.37 17.09 -8.41
N ASN A 39 6.54 18.04 -8.83
CA ASN A 39 5.31 17.76 -9.57
C ASN A 39 5.57 17.17 -10.96
N GLU A 40 6.74 17.48 -11.56
CA GLU A 40 7.20 16.91 -12.83
C GLU A 40 7.89 15.54 -12.66
N GLY A 41 7.95 15.00 -11.43
CA GLY A 41 8.59 13.72 -11.14
C GLY A 41 10.13 13.78 -11.05
N ARG A 42 10.71 14.99 -11.11
CA ARG A 42 12.16 15.22 -10.99
C ARG A 42 12.57 15.31 -9.52
N PHE A 43 12.36 14.21 -8.79
CA PHE A 43 12.51 14.19 -7.33
C PHE A 43 13.92 14.47 -6.83
N ALA A 44 14.95 14.06 -7.56
CA ALA A 44 16.35 14.34 -7.19
C ALA A 44 16.64 15.84 -7.25
N ILE A 45 16.15 16.54 -8.27
CA ILE A 45 16.31 18.01 -8.40
C ILE A 45 15.53 18.72 -7.27
N ALA A 46 14.31 18.25 -6.97
CA ALA A 46 13.53 18.80 -5.88
C ALA A 46 14.22 18.61 -4.51
N GLU A 47 14.87 17.46 -4.29
CA GLU A 47 15.66 17.16 -3.10
C GLU A 47 16.86 18.11 -2.98
N ASP A 48 17.65 18.26 -4.05
CA ASP A 48 18.86 19.11 -4.07
C ASP A 48 18.52 20.57 -3.78
N ILE A 49 17.49 21.11 -4.45
CA ILE A 49 17.06 22.50 -4.24
C ILE A 49 16.51 22.67 -2.81
N SER A 50 15.72 21.73 -2.32
CA SER A 50 15.18 21.79 -0.95
C SER A 50 16.28 21.74 0.11
N SER A 51 17.30 20.91 -0.07
CA SER A 51 18.47 20.85 0.81
C SER A 51 19.23 22.17 0.82
N ALA A 52 19.48 22.76 -0.35
CA ALA A 52 20.15 24.04 -0.47
C ALA A 52 19.39 25.20 0.22
N ILE A 53 18.05 25.20 0.18
CA ILE A 53 17.24 26.18 0.90
C ILE A 53 17.40 26.01 2.42
N ILE A 54 17.36 24.76 2.91
CA ILE A 54 17.46 24.46 4.35
C ILE A 54 18.85 24.84 4.89
N ASP A 55 19.91 24.62 4.11
CA ASP A 55 21.27 24.92 4.48
C ASP A 55 21.58 26.44 4.48
N SER A 56 20.73 27.22 3.83
CA SER A 56 20.90 28.68 3.66
C SER A 56 20.25 29.53 4.76
N ASP A 57 19.77 28.95 5.86
CA ASP A 57 19.17 29.60 7.06
C ASP A 57 17.95 30.50 6.77
N PHE A 58 17.18 30.22 5.75
CA PHE A 58 15.90 30.93 5.49
C PHE A 58 14.77 30.37 6.38
N GLU A 59 14.73 30.76 7.65
CA GLU A 59 13.78 30.23 8.65
C GLU A 59 12.32 30.24 8.19
N SER A 60 11.87 31.27 7.46
CA SER A 60 10.48 31.41 7.01
C SER A 60 10.03 30.34 5.99
N PHE A 61 10.97 29.62 5.39
CA PHE A 61 10.67 28.56 4.39
C PHE A 61 10.96 27.15 4.90
N ASN A 62 11.64 27.02 6.07
CA ASN A 62 12.18 25.74 6.51
C ASN A 62 11.12 24.64 6.71
N GLU A 63 9.97 24.93 7.30
CA GLU A 63 8.95 23.90 7.57
C GLU A 63 8.40 23.28 6.27
N LYS A 64 7.94 24.12 5.35
CA LYS A 64 7.39 23.66 4.05
C LYS A 64 8.44 23.02 3.16
N THR A 65 9.69 23.52 3.22
CA THR A 65 10.81 22.95 2.48
C THR A 65 11.22 21.60 3.04
N LEU A 66 11.25 21.42 4.36
CA LEU A 66 11.49 20.13 4.99
C LEU A 66 10.40 19.11 4.63
N LEU A 67 9.14 19.53 4.52
CA LEU A 67 8.07 18.64 4.05
C LEU A 67 8.30 18.23 2.58
N LEU A 68 8.70 19.16 1.72
CA LEU A 68 9.00 18.86 0.31
C LEU A 68 10.21 17.95 0.18
N LEU A 69 11.26 18.19 0.97
CA LEU A 69 12.44 17.34 1.06
C LEU A 69 12.07 15.91 1.49
N LEU A 70 11.28 15.79 2.55
CA LEU A 70 10.76 14.50 3.02
C LEU A 70 10.04 13.73 1.90
N LYS A 71 9.12 14.40 1.21
CA LYS A 71 8.36 13.79 0.11
C LYS A 71 9.26 13.37 -1.07
N SER A 72 10.25 14.19 -1.39
CA SER A 72 11.24 13.88 -2.45
C SER A 72 12.08 12.66 -2.09
N GLN A 73 12.56 12.58 -0.84
CA GLN A 73 13.32 11.45 -0.33
C GLN A 73 12.49 10.15 -0.32
N ILE A 74 11.20 10.23 0.04
CA ILE A 74 10.30 9.07 -0.04
C ILE A 74 10.13 8.60 -1.48
N ALA A 75 9.92 9.52 -2.42
CA ALA A 75 9.79 9.21 -3.84
C ALA A 75 11.06 8.58 -4.44
N LEU A 76 12.24 8.95 -3.90
CA LEU A 76 13.54 8.38 -4.25
C LEU A 76 13.89 7.10 -3.48
N ASN A 77 12.99 6.58 -2.64
CA ASN A 77 13.20 5.42 -1.76
C ASN A 77 14.37 5.60 -0.75
N LYS A 78 14.70 6.84 -0.39
CA LYS A 78 15.73 7.19 0.61
C LYS A 78 15.13 7.13 2.02
N SER A 79 14.83 5.92 2.50
CA SER A 79 14.08 5.72 3.76
C SER A 79 14.78 6.26 5.00
N SER A 80 16.11 6.19 5.06
CA SER A 80 16.92 6.67 6.20
C SER A 80 16.87 8.18 6.30
N GLU A 81 17.12 8.85 5.19
CA GLU A 81 17.13 10.31 5.06
C GLU A 81 15.73 10.88 5.33
N ALA A 82 14.70 10.26 4.78
CA ALA A 82 13.31 10.65 5.02
C ALA A 82 12.95 10.60 6.52
N LYS A 83 13.35 9.55 7.24
CA LYS A 83 13.13 9.46 8.70
C LYS A 83 13.88 10.55 9.46
N GLN A 84 15.10 10.88 9.05
CA GLN A 84 15.87 11.97 9.66
C GLN A 84 15.21 13.34 9.42
N THR A 85 14.74 13.58 8.19
CA THR A 85 14.02 14.81 7.83
C THR A 85 12.72 14.96 8.61
N ALA A 86 11.92 13.88 8.73
CA ALA A 86 10.72 13.86 9.55
C ALA A 86 11.04 14.14 11.03
N LYS A 87 12.10 13.52 11.57
CA LYS A 87 12.55 13.79 12.94
C LYS A 87 12.91 15.27 13.15
N LYS A 88 13.60 15.91 12.19
CA LYS A 88 13.89 17.35 12.24
C LYS A 88 12.59 18.18 12.35
N LEU A 89 11.56 17.85 11.54
CA LEU A 89 10.25 18.53 11.60
C LEU A 89 9.61 18.36 12.97
N PHE A 90 9.50 17.15 13.49
CA PHE A 90 8.88 16.89 14.80
C PHE A 90 9.61 17.58 15.97
N THR A 91 10.95 17.65 15.91
CA THR A 91 11.74 18.21 17.02
C THR A 91 11.90 19.72 16.93
N LYS A 92 12.12 20.26 15.73
CA LYS A 92 12.37 21.72 15.55
C LYS A 92 11.06 22.51 15.43
N TYR A 93 9.97 21.88 14.93
CA TYR A 93 8.70 22.55 14.65
C TYR A 93 7.50 21.78 15.23
N PRO A 94 7.43 21.56 16.56
CA PRO A 94 6.41 20.71 17.19
C PRO A 94 4.99 21.27 17.06
N SER A 95 4.83 22.56 16.75
CA SER A 95 3.53 23.22 16.55
C SER A 95 3.24 23.51 15.07
N SER A 96 3.99 22.93 14.14
CA SER A 96 3.82 23.16 12.71
C SER A 96 2.49 22.65 12.20
N SER A 97 1.80 23.46 11.39
CA SER A 97 0.60 23.02 10.65
C SER A 97 0.89 21.97 9.57
N PHE A 98 2.16 21.72 9.28
CA PHE A 98 2.57 20.69 8.32
C PHE A 98 2.73 19.30 8.93
N LEU A 99 2.69 19.15 10.27
CA LEU A 99 2.86 17.85 10.94
C LEU A 99 1.89 16.76 10.46
N PRO A 100 0.61 17.03 10.20
CA PRO A 100 -0.28 16.01 9.64
C PRO A 100 0.19 15.49 8.28
N TYR A 101 0.70 16.37 7.43
CA TYR A 101 1.26 15.98 6.12
C TYR A 101 2.56 15.19 6.25
N VAL A 102 3.37 15.49 7.29
CA VAL A 102 4.56 14.70 7.63
C VAL A 102 4.16 13.29 8.06
N MET A 103 3.16 13.17 8.92
CA MET A 103 2.65 11.88 9.39
C MET A 103 2.04 11.07 8.25
N GLU A 104 1.26 11.71 7.40
CA GLU A 104 0.71 11.07 6.19
C GLU A 104 1.83 10.54 5.28
N SER A 105 2.84 11.35 5.02
CA SER A 105 3.99 10.96 4.19
C SER A 105 4.83 9.84 4.84
N MET A 106 5.00 9.88 6.17
CA MET A 106 5.66 8.80 6.91
C MET A 106 4.85 7.51 6.91
N GLY A 107 3.52 7.61 6.94
CA GLY A 107 2.63 6.47 6.72
C GLY A 107 2.89 5.80 5.37
N ASP A 108 2.98 6.60 4.29
CA ASP A 108 3.31 6.10 2.95
C ASP A 108 4.70 5.43 2.91
N LEU A 109 5.70 6.03 3.57
CA LEU A 109 7.02 5.42 3.69
C LEU A 109 6.97 4.04 4.36
N TYR A 110 6.19 3.92 5.43
CA TYR A 110 6.03 2.64 6.13
C TYR A 110 5.27 1.62 5.29
N VAL A 111 4.27 2.03 4.51
CA VAL A 111 3.60 1.15 3.53
C VAL A 111 4.60 0.63 2.49
N ASN A 112 5.43 1.52 1.92
CA ASN A 112 6.46 1.12 0.95
C ASN A 112 7.47 0.11 1.53
N ASN A 113 7.76 0.22 2.82
CA ASN A 113 8.64 -0.70 3.54
C ASN A 113 7.90 -1.91 4.13
N SER A 114 6.63 -2.14 3.78
CA SER A 114 5.78 -3.23 4.27
C SER A 114 5.60 -3.25 5.80
N ASN A 115 5.83 -2.13 6.48
CA ASN A 115 5.56 -1.97 7.91
C ASN A 115 4.17 -1.36 8.12
N TYR A 116 3.14 -2.19 7.97
CA TYR A 116 1.76 -1.73 7.91
C TYR A 116 1.21 -1.25 9.26
N GLU A 117 1.67 -1.82 10.37
CA GLU A 117 1.33 -1.34 11.70
C GLU A 117 1.82 0.10 11.93
N SER A 118 3.11 0.36 11.65
CA SER A 118 3.66 1.72 11.77
C SER A 118 2.96 2.70 10.82
N ALA A 119 2.58 2.25 9.62
CA ALA A 119 1.82 3.05 8.67
C ALA A 119 0.46 3.45 9.26
N TYR A 120 -0.31 2.49 9.80
CA TYR A 120 -1.58 2.76 10.45
C TYR A 120 -1.42 3.77 11.59
N ARG A 121 -0.45 3.54 12.49
CA ARG A 121 -0.19 4.44 13.63
C ARG A 121 0.17 5.87 13.19
N MET A 122 0.85 6.05 12.05
CA MET A 122 1.13 7.38 11.49
C MET A 122 -0.13 8.05 10.95
N TYR A 123 -0.95 7.33 10.20
CA TYR A 123 -2.22 7.86 9.69
C TYR A 123 -3.18 8.21 10.83
N SER A 124 -3.33 7.33 11.82
CA SER A 124 -4.16 7.57 13.00
C SER A 124 -3.72 8.82 13.78
N ARG A 125 -2.41 8.98 14.02
CA ARG A 125 -1.88 10.17 14.71
C ARG A 125 -2.13 11.46 13.95
N ALA A 126 -2.14 11.43 12.61
CA ALA A 126 -2.48 12.61 11.81
C ALA A 126 -3.90 13.10 12.08
N ASN A 127 -4.84 12.19 12.37
CA ASN A 127 -6.22 12.54 12.72
C ASN A 127 -6.37 13.25 14.07
N GLY A 128 -5.33 13.26 14.89
CA GLY A 128 -5.31 14.06 16.15
C GLY A 128 -5.13 15.56 15.92
N PHE A 129 -4.95 16.01 14.69
CA PHE A 129 -4.79 17.41 14.30
C PHE A 129 -6.08 17.93 13.66
N ASN A 130 -6.22 19.26 13.60
CA ASN A 130 -7.29 19.89 12.84
C ASN A 130 -6.91 19.85 11.34
N LEU A 131 -7.47 18.87 10.61
CA LEU A 131 -7.16 18.62 9.22
C LEU A 131 -8.03 19.45 8.27
N SER A 132 -7.51 19.72 7.08
CA SER A 132 -8.38 20.09 5.97
C SER A 132 -9.20 18.86 5.53
N SER A 133 -10.42 19.08 5.03
CA SER A 133 -11.28 17.97 4.58
C SER A 133 -10.61 17.07 3.54
N ASP A 134 -9.84 17.65 2.61
CA ASP A 134 -9.11 16.88 1.58
C ASP A 134 -8.04 15.95 2.17
N LEU A 135 -7.30 16.44 3.18
CA LEU A 135 -6.27 15.60 3.84
C LEU A 135 -6.91 14.54 4.73
N GLU A 136 -7.97 14.89 5.43
CA GLU A 136 -8.74 13.98 6.27
C GLU A 136 -9.29 12.81 5.43
N GLU A 137 -10.00 13.11 4.34
CA GLU A 137 -10.53 12.13 3.41
C GLU A 137 -9.41 11.22 2.86
N LYS A 138 -8.29 11.81 2.44
CA LYS A 138 -7.14 11.07 1.94
C LYS A 138 -6.58 10.09 2.98
N ILE A 139 -6.47 10.52 4.23
CA ILE A 139 -5.97 9.68 5.33
C ILE A 139 -6.93 8.53 5.61
N TYR A 140 -8.23 8.80 5.70
CA TYR A 140 -9.23 7.75 5.95
C TYR A 140 -9.28 6.71 4.83
N ARG A 141 -9.17 7.11 3.57
CA ARG A 141 -9.06 6.17 2.44
C ARG A 141 -7.81 5.29 2.55
N LYS A 142 -6.67 5.86 2.96
CA LYS A 142 -5.43 5.10 3.17
C LYS A 142 -5.57 4.13 4.34
N MET A 143 -6.15 4.55 5.45
CA MET A 143 -6.41 3.69 6.61
C MET A 143 -7.34 2.54 6.22
N PHE A 144 -8.46 2.83 5.57
CA PHE A 144 -9.41 1.82 5.12
C PHE A 144 -8.73 0.76 4.22
N LYS A 145 -8.01 1.23 3.19
CA LYS A 145 -7.28 0.34 2.26
C LYS A 145 -6.21 -0.50 2.98
N LEU A 146 -5.51 0.10 3.93
CA LEU A 146 -4.46 -0.57 4.70
C LEU A 146 -5.03 -1.71 5.55
N ILE A 147 -6.13 -1.46 6.27
CA ILE A 147 -6.82 -2.44 7.11
C ILE A 147 -7.34 -3.58 6.24
N GLN A 148 -8.05 -3.25 5.17
CA GLN A 148 -8.69 -4.21 4.27
C GLN A 148 -7.70 -5.19 3.62
N ILE A 149 -6.49 -4.74 3.28
CA ILE A 149 -5.60 -5.50 2.39
C ILE A 149 -4.36 -6.04 3.10
N LYS A 150 -3.90 -5.38 4.16
CA LYS A 150 -2.53 -5.54 4.67
C LYS A 150 -2.42 -6.00 6.12
N LEU A 151 -3.43 -5.76 6.93
CA LEU A 151 -3.36 -6.07 8.34
C LEU A 151 -4.02 -7.43 8.65
N PRO A 152 -3.36 -8.31 9.41
CA PRO A 152 -4.00 -9.52 9.92
C PRO A 152 -5.07 -9.16 10.97
N GLN A 153 -6.11 -10.02 11.11
CA GLN A 153 -7.24 -9.78 12.01
C GLN A 153 -6.80 -9.50 13.45
N SER A 154 -5.85 -10.27 13.98
CA SER A 154 -5.36 -10.09 15.35
C SER A 154 -4.76 -8.70 15.61
N LEU A 155 -4.07 -8.14 14.61
CA LEU A 155 -3.50 -6.80 14.72
C LEU A 155 -4.58 -5.72 14.52
N MET A 156 -5.60 -5.98 13.71
CA MET A 156 -6.75 -5.08 13.57
C MET A 156 -7.46 -4.88 14.90
N ASP A 157 -7.74 -5.95 15.63
CA ASP A 157 -8.40 -5.91 16.93
C ASP A 157 -7.54 -5.14 17.96
N GLU A 158 -6.22 -5.37 17.97
CA GLU A 158 -5.29 -4.65 18.84
C GLU A 158 -5.27 -3.15 18.55
N LEU A 159 -5.16 -2.77 17.28
CA LEU A 159 -5.11 -1.36 16.87
C LEU A 159 -6.42 -0.63 17.19
N LEU A 160 -7.56 -1.29 17.07
CA LEU A 160 -8.86 -0.73 17.41
C LEU A 160 -8.98 -0.37 18.89
N VAL A 161 -8.43 -1.20 19.79
CA VAL A 161 -8.44 -0.95 21.24
C VAL A 161 -7.72 0.35 21.61
N PHE A 162 -6.68 0.72 20.87
CA PHE A 162 -5.89 1.94 21.11
C PHE A 162 -6.35 3.17 20.33
N GLU A 163 -7.32 2.99 19.41
CA GLU A 163 -7.85 4.12 18.64
C GLU A 163 -8.83 4.95 19.47
N THR A 164 -8.70 6.25 19.44
CA THR A 164 -9.53 7.18 20.22
C THR A 164 -10.32 8.15 19.37
N ASN A 165 -9.97 8.31 18.09
CA ASN A 165 -10.69 9.19 17.17
C ASN A 165 -11.96 8.48 16.67
N PRO A 166 -13.18 9.02 16.90
CA PRO A 166 -14.44 8.37 16.53
C PRO A 166 -14.56 8.05 15.04
N SER A 167 -14.10 8.96 14.18
CA SER A 167 -14.13 8.73 12.73
C SER A 167 -13.15 7.61 12.33
N ALA A 168 -11.95 7.59 12.91
CA ALA A 168 -10.97 6.52 12.67
C ALA A 168 -11.49 5.16 13.17
N ILE A 169 -12.15 5.11 14.34
CA ILE A 169 -12.83 3.91 14.85
C ILE A 169 -13.87 3.43 13.84
N ASN A 170 -14.72 4.30 13.34
CA ASN A 170 -15.74 3.94 12.36
C ASN A 170 -15.15 3.43 11.05
N ILE A 171 -14.07 4.04 10.55
CA ILE A 171 -13.36 3.57 9.35
C ILE A 171 -12.75 2.18 9.59
N HIS A 172 -12.21 1.96 10.78
CA HIS A 172 -11.64 0.66 11.16
C HIS A 172 -12.73 -0.42 11.19
N LEU A 173 -13.84 -0.17 11.90
CA LEU A 173 -14.99 -1.08 11.95
C LEU A 173 -15.56 -1.34 10.56
N LEU A 174 -15.68 -0.31 9.72
CA LEU A 174 -16.17 -0.45 8.36
C LEU A 174 -15.26 -1.37 7.52
N ALA A 175 -13.94 -1.25 7.67
CA ALA A 175 -12.98 -2.10 6.97
C ALA A 175 -13.04 -3.56 7.46
N ILE A 176 -13.20 -3.77 8.77
CA ILE A 176 -13.41 -5.12 9.34
C ILE A 176 -14.71 -5.72 8.80
N ALA A 177 -15.83 -4.98 8.85
CA ALA A 177 -17.11 -5.46 8.34
C ALA A 177 -17.05 -5.77 6.84
N TYR A 178 -16.33 -4.96 6.07
CA TYR A 178 -16.09 -5.25 4.65
C TYR A 178 -15.37 -6.60 4.49
N SER A 179 -14.29 -6.84 5.22
CA SER A 179 -13.58 -8.12 5.17
C SER A 179 -14.49 -9.29 5.58
N GLN A 180 -15.26 -9.14 6.66
CA GLN A 180 -16.21 -10.16 7.10
C GLN A 180 -17.28 -10.49 6.04
N ILE A 181 -17.81 -9.49 5.34
CA ILE A 181 -18.75 -9.72 4.21
C ILE A 181 -18.04 -10.48 3.08
N MET A 182 -16.81 -10.09 2.74
CA MET A 182 -16.03 -10.77 1.70
C MET A 182 -15.69 -12.22 2.07
N ASP A 183 -15.45 -12.49 3.35
CA ASP A 183 -15.19 -13.82 3.90
C ASP A 183 -16.48 -14.64 4.09
N GLY A 184 -17.65 -14.09 3.76
CA GLY A 184 -18.93 -14.77 3.86
C GLY A 184 -19.48 -14.89 5.27
N LEU A 185 -19.08 -13.99 6.16
CA LEU A 185 -19.49 -13.89 7.56
C LEU A 185 -20.48 -12.73 7.78
N PRO A 186 -21.68 -12.76 7.15
CA PRO A 186 -22.61 -11.62 7.20
C PRO A 186 -23.11 -11.34 8.62
N ASP A 187 -23.31 -12.36 9.45
CA ASP A 187 -23.75 -12.17 10.83
C ASP A 187 -22.69 -11.45 11.68
N ALA A 188 -21.41 -11.81 11.51
CA ALA A 188 -20.29 -11.10 12.16
C ALA A 188 -20.20 -9.66 11.66
N ALA A 189 -20.36 -9.45 10.36
CA ALA A 189 -20.39 -8.11 9.77
C ALA A 189 -21.54 -7.26 10.32
N ALA A 190 -22.73 -7.84 10.50
CA ALA A 190 -23.86 -7.14 11.09
C ALA A 190 -23.56 -6.64 12.51
N LEU A 191 -22.92 -7.49 13.34
CA LEU A 191 -22.50 -7.12 14.69
C LEU A 191 -21.44 -6.01 14.68
N THR A 192 -20.49 -6.07 13.74
CA THR A 192 -19.46 -5.04 13.59
C THR A 192 -20.07 -3.72 13.11
N LEU A 193 -20.96 -3.75 12.10
CA LEU A 193 -21.64 -2.58 11.57
C LEU A 193 -22.54 -1.89 12.60
N ALA A 194 -23.14 -2.66 13.51
CA ALA A 194 -23.98 -2.11 14.59
C ALA A 194 -23.19 -1.24 15.60
N GLN A 195 -21.85 -1.34 15.62
CA GLN A 195 -20.99 -0.52 16.47
C GLN A 195 -20.62 0.81 15.83
N ILE A 196 -20.88 0.99 14.53
CA ILE A 196 -20.56 2.23 13.81
C ILE A 196 -21.54 3.33 14.21
N ALA A 197 -21.00 4.48 14.61
CA ALA A 197 -21.78 5.69 14.86
C ALA A 197 -21.89 6.50 13.55
N PRO A 198 -23.04 6.51 12.83
CA PRO A 198 -23.14 7.13 11.51
C PRO A 198 -22.80 8.63 11.52
N SER A 199 -23.06 9.34 12.62
CA SER A 199 -22.77 10.77 12.77
C SER A 199 -21.27 11.10 12.75
N SER A 200 -20.42 10.14 13.05
CA SER A 200 -18.97 10.29 13.05
C SER A 200 -18.30 9.57 11.87
N LEU A 201 -19.08 9.01 10.95
CA LEU A 201 -18.56 8.42 9.72
C LEU A 201 -18.38 9.51 8.66
N PRO A 202 -17.21 9.65 8.02
CA PRO A 202 -17.03 10.58 6.90
C PRO A 202 -18.01 10.29 5.76
N ASN A 203 -18.61 11.34 5.21
CA ASN A 203 -19.71 11.24 4.23
C ASN A 203 -19.38 10.36 3.01
N GLU A 204 -18.12 10.33 2.59
CA GLU A 204 -17.66 9.51 1.46
C GLU A 204 -17.85 8.00 1.68
N PHE A 205 -17.94 7.55 2.95
CA PHE A 205 -18.13 6.14 3.30
C PHE A 205 -19.59 5.77 3.55
N SER A 206 -20.52 6.71 3.51
CA SER A 206 -21.95 6.46 3.78
C SER A 206 -22.55 5.44 2.81
N ASN A 207 -22.26 5.56 1.52
CA ASN A 207 -22.72 4.60 0.51
C ASN A 207 -22.14 3.18 0.74
N LEU A 208 -20.88 3.09 1.21
CA LEU A 208 -20.28 1.82 1.53
C LEU A 208 -20.96 1.19 2.76
N LEU A 209 -21.21 1.97 3.80
CA LEU A 209 -21.94 1.51 4.99
C LEU A 209 -23.33 0.96 4.60
N GLU A 210 -24.12 1.69 3.81
CA GLU A 210 -25.42 1.23 3.35
C GLU A 210 -25.34 -0.08 2.56
N ASN A 211 -24.36 -0.20 1.69
CA ASN A 211 -24.14 -1.42 0.91
C ASN A 211 -23.78 -2.61 1.82
N LEU A 212 -22.89 -2.41 2.79
CA LEU A 212 -22.49 -3.47 3.72
C LEU A 212 -23.65 -3.87 4.64
N LEU A 213 -24.44 -2.91 5.13
CA LEU A 213 -25.67 -3.21 5.88
C LEU A 213 -26.62 -4.08 5.06
N ARG A 214 -26.86 -3.73 3.78
CA ARG A 214 -27.71 -4.53 2.90
C ARG A 214 -27.16 -5.93 2.66
N GLU A 215 -25.84 -6.06 2.50
CA GLU A 215 -25.18 -7.37 2.32
C GLU A 215 -25.25 -8.21 3.61
N SER A 216 -25.13 -7.60 4.78
CA SER A 216 -25.18 -8.31 6.06
C SER A 216 -26.56 -8.93 6.40
N TYR A 217 -27.65 -8.41 5.81
CA TYR A 217 -29.00 -8.97 5.95
C TYR A 217 -29.36 -10.02 4.89
N LYS A 218 -28.48 -10.25 3.90
CA LYS A 218 -28.74 -11.32 2.92
C LYS A 218 -28.48 -12.68 3.57
N PRO A 219 -29.35 -13.68 3.31
CA PRO A 219 -29.07 -15.05 3.76
C PRO A 219 -27.69 -15.47 3.25
N SER A 220 -26.93 -16.14 4.09
CA SER A 220 -25.58 -16.59 3.79
C SER A 220 -25.56 -17.43 2.51
N SER A 221 -24.96 -16.89 1.46
CA SER A 221 -24.71 -17.65 0.24
C SER A 221 -23.54 -18.62 0.50
N PRO A 222 -23.52 -19.81 -0.11
CA PRO A 222 -22.38 -20.71 0.03
C PRO A 222 -21.09 -19.96 -0.33
N VAL A 223 -20.14 -19.96 0.60
CA VAL A 223 -18.84 -19.31 0.42
C VAL A 223 -17.88 -20.30 -0.21
N LEU A 224 -17.26 -19.92 -1.31
CA LEU A 224 -16.17 -20.67 -1.91
C LEU A 224 -14.85 -20.08 -1.40
N THR A 225 -14.13 -20.79 -0.56
CA THR A 225 -12.87 -20.29 -0.01
C THR A 225 -11.70 -20.77 -0.84
N VAL A 226 -10.85 -19.87 -1.31
CA VAL A 226 -9.59 -20.18 -2.02
C VAL A 226 -8.39 -19.59 -1.29
N GLY A 227 -7.30 -20.33 -1.26
CA GLY A 227 -6.03 -19.87 -0.71
C GLY A 227 -5.15 -19.26 -1.80
N LEU A 228 -4.49 -18.17 -1.49
CA LEU A 228 -3.45 -17.59 -2.33
C LEU A 228 -2.10 -17.72 -1.63
N ALA A 229 -1.18 -18.47 -2.23
CA ALA A 229 0.21 -18.51 -1.83
C ALA A 229 0.99 -17.53 -2.73
N VAL A 230 1.33 -16.36 -2.23
CA VAL A 230 1.86 -15.23 -3.03
C VAL A 230 3.09 -14.61 -2.38
N PRO A 231 4.12 -14.23 -3.15
CA PRO A 231 5.31 -13.57 -2.64
C PRO A 231 5.03 -12.07 -2.44
N LEU A 232 4.44 -11.68 -1.31
CA LEU A 232 4.14 -10.28 -1.01
C LEU A 232 5.35 -9.50 -0.53
N THR A 233 6.38 -10.20 -0.04
CA THR A 233 7.69 -9.68 0.34
C THR A 233 8.81 -10.48 -0.32
N GLY A 234 10.08 -10.03 -0.18
CA GLY A 234 11.24 -10.66 -0.80
C GLY A 234 11.47 -10.25 -2.26
N LYS A 235 12.30 -11.04 -2.98
CA LYS A 235 12.75 -10.71 -4.35
C LYS A 235 11.63 -10.58 -5.38
N ASN A 236 10.53 -11.34 -5.21
CA ASN A 236 9.39 -11.40 -6.12
C ASN A 236 8.18 -10.57 -5.63
N ALA A 237 8.36 -9.66 -4.67
CA ALA A 237 7.28 -8.89 -4.05
C ALA A 237 6.41 -8.12 -5.06
N ASN A 238 7.01 -7.56 -6.11
CA ASN A 238 6.26 -6.83 -7.15
C ASN A 238 5.33 -7.76 -7.92
N LEU A 239 5.76 -8.98 -8.23
CA LEU A 239 4.92 -9.99 -8.89
C LEU A 239 3.72 -10.35 -8.01
N GLY A 240 3.96 -10.62 -6.73
CA GLY A 240 2.89 -10.95 -5.78
C GLY A 240 1.87 -9.84 -5.60
N LYS A 241 2.33 -8.60 -5.51
CA LYS A 241 1.46 -7.42 -5.40
C LYS A 241 0.59 -7.23 -6.65
N SER A 242 1.20 -7.25 -7.85
CA SER A 242 0.47 -7.12 -9.12
C SER A 242 -0.53 -8.26 -9.32
N PHE A 243 -0.16 -9.48 -8.93
CA PHE A 243 -1.07 -10.61 -8.96
C PHE A 243 -2.27 -10.39 -8.04
N LEU A 244 -2.05 -9.97 -6.81
CA LEU A 244 -3.13 -9.73 -5.84
C LEU A 244 -4.06 -8.61 -6.30
N GLU A 245 -3.54 -7.53 -6.86
CA GLU A 245 -4.32 -6.43 -7.43
C GLU A 245 -5.18 -6.91 -8.61
N GLY A 246 -4.61 -7.70 -9.51
CA GLY A 246 -5.34 -8.30 -10.63
C GLY A 246 -6.42 -9.26 -10.17
N PHE A 247 -6.13 -10.09 -9.17
CA PHE A 247 -7.10 -11.02 -8.59
C PHE A 247 -8.28 -10.27 -7.96
N GLN A 248 -8.02 -9.25 -7.15
CA GLN A 248 -9.05 -8.41 -6.53
C GLN A 248 -9.92 -7.68 -7.56
N SER A 249 -9.31 -7.17 -8.63
CA SER A 249 -10.04 -6.55 -9.74
C SER A 249 -10.97 -7.55 -10.42
N GLY A 250 -10.49 -8.77 -10.65
CA GLY A 250 -11.30 -9.86 -11.23
C GLY A 250 -12.43 -10.32 -10.32
N GLN A 251 -12.20 -10.40 -9.02
CA GLN A 251 -13.22 -10.75 -8.02
C GLN A 251 -14.40 -9.77 -8.02
N ASN A 252 -14.11 -8.48 -8.17
CA ASN A 252 -15.12 -7.43 -8.21
C ASN A 252 -15.92 -7.36 -9.52
N SER A 253 -15.42 -7.97 -10.59
CA SER A 253 -15.97 -7.84 -11.95
C SER A 253 -17.05 -8.84 -12.30
N LYS A 254 -17.17 -9.97 -11.58
CA LYS A 254 -18.12 -11.06 -11.93
C LYS A 254 -18.86 -11.62 -10.70
N LYS A 255 -20.17 -11.74 -10.84
CA LYS A 255 -21.01 -12.51 -9.91
C LYS A 255 -20.82 -14.00 -10.19
N LEU A 256 -20.29 -14.76 -9.25
CA LEU A 256 -20.17 -16.21 -9.31
C LEU A 256 -21.52 -16.91 -8.99
N ASN A 257 -22.51 -16.79 -9.87
CA ASN A 257 -23.79 -17.51 -9.76
C ASN A 257 -24.36 -17.57 -8.32
N ASN A 258 -24.49 -16.41 -7.66
CA ASN A 258 -24.91 -16.27 -6.26
C ASN A 258 -23.96 -16.92 -5.21
N ARG A 259 -22.74 -17.30 -5.58
CA ARG A 259 -21.73 -17.76 -4.62
C ARG A 259 -20.78 -16.63 -4.29
N ARG A 260 -20.28 -16.58 -3.06
CA ARG A 260 -19.25 -15.63 -2.63
C ARG A 260 -17.89 -16.32 -2.71
N LEU A 261 -16.88 -15.60 -3.18
CA LEU A 261 -15.50 -16.06 -3.15
C LEU A 261 -14.80 -15.39 -1.96
N SER A 262 -14.45 -16.19 -0.96
CA SER A 262 -13.55 -15.81 0.12
C SER A 262 -12.13 -16.11 -0.29
N VAL A 263 -11.20 -15.21 0.05
CA VAL A 263 -9.80 -15.31 -0.36
C VAL A 263 -8.91 -15.16 0.85
N ILE A 264 -8.06 -16.17 1.08
CA ILE A 264 -7.07 -16.15 2.13
C ILE A 264 -5.69 -16.08 1.50
N ALA A 265 -5.09 -14.89 1.51
CA ALA A 265 -3.76 -14.66 0.96
C ALA A 265 -2.68 -14.80 2.06
N LYS A 266 -1.63 -15.56 1.75
CA LYS A 266 -0.47 -15.77 2.62
C LYS A 266 0.80 -15.41 1.89
N ASP A 267 1.73 -14.74 2.59
CA ASP A 267 3.01 -14.29 2.04
C ASP A 267 4.06 -15.42 2.09
N THR A 268 4.53 -15.85 0.92
CA THR A 268 5.60 -16.84 0.80
C THR A 268 7.00 -16.25 0.96
N ARG A 269 7.11 -14.92 1.09
CA ARG A 269 8.37 -14.16 1.24
C ARG A 269 9.42 -14.42 0.17
N SER A 270 9.02 -14.97 -0.97
CA SER A 270 9.94 -15.46 -2.01
C SER A 270 10.96 -16.48 -1.48
N ASP A 271 10.53 -17.33 -0.55
CA ASP A 271 11.34 -18.34 0.13
C ASP A 271 10.68 -19.71 0.09
N ASN A 272 11.47 -20.77 -0.23
CA ASN A 272 10.97 -22.12 -0.40
C ASN A 272 10.46 -22.73 0.92
N ILE A 273 11.12 -22.48 2.04
CA ILE A 273 10.74 -23.01 3.35
C ILE A 273 9.47 -22.31 3.83
N GLU A 274 9.40 -21.00 3.64
CA GLU A 274 8.18 -20.23 3.98
C GLU A 274 7.00 -20.66 3.09
N THR A 275 7.23 -20.94 1.81
CA THR A 275 6.21 -21.50 0.92
C THR A 275 5.62 -22.81 1.47
N ILE A 276 6.46 -23.73 1.94
CA ILE A 276 6.01 -25.00 2.55
C ILE A 276 5.14 -24.73 3.79
N LYS A 277 5.56 -23.82 4.67
CA LYS A 277 4.78 -23.46 5.87
C LYS A 277 3.42 -22.86 5.49
N VAL A 278 3.42 -21.88 4.58
CA VAL A 278 2.21 -21.22 4.08
C VAL A 278 1.22 -22.24 3.50
N VAL A 279 1.71 -23.19 2.69
CA VAL A 279 0.87 -24.23 2.12
C VAL A 279 0.26 -25.13 3.20
N ASN A 280 1.05 -25.51 4.20
CA ASN A 280 0.55 -26.33 5.32
C ASN A 280 -0.48 -25.58 6.17
N GLU A 281 -0.27 -24.27 6.40
CA GLU A 281 -1.28 -23.44 7.06
C GLU A 281 -2.56 -23.35 6.24
N LEU A 282 -2.47 -23.10 4.93
CA LEU A 282 -3.64 -23.04 4.05
C LEU A 282 -4.38 -24.37 3.98
N LYS A 283 -3.66 -25.50 3.93
CA LYS A 283 -4.27 -26.86 3.96
C LYS A 283 -5.06 -27.14 5.24
N SER A 284 -4.73 -26.50 6.36
CA SER A 284 -5.44 -26.69 7.63
C SER A 284 -6.75 -25.92 7.71
N ILE A 285 -7.08 -25.12 6.71
CA ILE A 285 -8.32 -24.34 6.67
C ILE A 285 -9.47 -25.23 6.21
N ASP A 286 -10.47 -25.33 7.04
CA ASP A 286 -11.69 -26.07 6.70
C ASP A 286 -12.38 -25.47 5.48
N GLN A 287 -12.89 -26.31 4.58
CA GLN A 287 -13.62 -25.95 3.37
C GLN A 287 -12.80 -25.13 2.33
N LEU A 288 -11.47 -25.20 2.39
CA LEU A 288 -10.64 -24.65 1.33
C LEU A 288 -10.85 -25.42 0.02
N MET A 289 -11.25 -24.75 -1.04
CA MET A 289 -11.57 -25.38 -2.33
C MET A 289 -10.36 -25.62 -3.22
N GLY A 290 -9.30 -24.81 -3.05
CA GLY A 290 -8.10 -24.88 -3.87
C GLY A 290 -7.13 -23.77 -3.55
N LEU A 291 -5.94 -23.90 -4.11
CA LEU A 291 -4.87 -22.91 -4.03
C LEU A 291 -4.63 -22.27 -5.39
N ILE A 292 -4.28 -20.98 -5.38
CA ILE A 292 -3.85 -20.25 -6.58
C ILE A 292 -2.52 -19.59 -6.25
N SER A 293 -1.57 -19.66 -7.18
CA SER A 293 -0.23 -19.13 -6.95
C SER A 293 0.45 -18.62 -8.23
N PRO A 294 1.10 -17.44 -8.17
CA PRO A 294 1.96 -16.90 -9.22
C PRO A 294 3.44 -17.23 -9.02
N LEU A 295 3.79 -18.24 -8.23
CA LEU A 295 5.17 -18.56 -7.90
C LEU A 295 5.97 -18.97 -9.13
N ASP A 296 7.29 -18.77 -9.10
CA ASP A 296 8.22 -19.22 -10.15
C ASP A 296 8.52 -20.73 -10.03
N ASP A 297 9.32 -21.28 -10.97
CA ASP A 297 9.54 -22.71 -11.09
C ASP A 297 10.07 -23.35 -9.79
N ILE A 298 11.01 -22.71 -9.11
CA ILE A 298 11.66 -23.26 -7.90
C ILE A 298 10.70 -23.25 -6.70
N GLU A 299 10.06 -22.11 -6.46
CA GLU A 299 9.06 -21.98 -5.37
C GLU A 299 7.83 -22.84 -5.62
N SER A 300 7.43 -23.03 -6.89
CA SER A 300 6.33 -23.89 -7.29
C SER A 300 6.60 -25.38 -7.01
N ILE A 301 7.84 -25.85 -7.15
CA ILE A 301 8.22 -27.22 -6.78
C ILE A 301 7.98 -27.46 -5.30
N SER A 302 8.40 -26.52 -4.45
CA SER A 302 8.16 -26.59 -2.99
C SER A 302 6.66 -26.67 -2.66
N LEU A 303 5.85 -25.87 -3.34
CA LEU A 303 4.40 -25.85 -3.20
C LEU A 303 3.78 -27.17 -3.69
N LEU A 304 4.15 -27.64 -4.87
CA LEU A 304 3.66 -28.90 -5.46
C LEU A 304 4.01 -30.11 -4.60
N THR A 305 5.25 -30.17 -4.09
CA THR A 305 5.72 -31.23 -3.20
C THR A 305 4.92 -31.27 -1.91
N SER A 306 4.60 -30.08 -1.34
CA SER A 306 3.79 -29.99 -0.13
C SER A 306 2.34 -30.46 -0.32
N LEU A 307 1.87 -30.52 -1.57
CA LEU A 307 0.51 -30.96 -1.95
C LEU A 307 0.45 -32.38 -2.49
N THR A 308 1.56 -33.13 -2.57
CA THR A 308 1.61 -34.46 -3.21
C THR A 308 0.59 -35.45 -2.64
N ASN A 309 0.30 -35.36 -1.34
CA ASN A 309 -0.67 -36.21 -0.65
C ASN A 309 -1.98 -35.46 -0.33
N SER A 310 -2.36 -34.50 -1.14
CA SER A 310 -3.56 -33.70 -0.93
C SER A 310 -4.40 -33.68 -2.20
N ASP A 311 -5.70 -33.86 -2.05
CA ASP A 311 -6.66 -33.71 -3.16
C ASP A 311 -6.97 -32.26 -3.49
N LEU A 312 -6.33 -31.31 -2.82
CA LEU A 312 -6.57 -29.90 -2.97
C LEU A 312 -6.08 -29.41 -4.35
N PRO A 313 -6.96 -28.90 -5.23
CA PRO A 313 -6.56 -28.38 -6.52
C PRO A 313 -5.62 -27.16 -6.39
N LEU A 314 -4.61 -27.13 -7.26
CA LEU A 314 -3.67 -26.01 -7.36
C LEU A 314 -3.73 -25.40 -8.75
N LEU A 315 -3.95 -24.09 -8.83
CA LEU A 315 -3.85 -23.32 -10.07
C LEU A 315 -2.57 -22.48 -10.07
N LEU A 316 -1.64 -22.82 -10.95
CA LEU A 316 -0.44 -22.02 -11.20
C LEU A 316 -0.70 -21.04 -12.34
N THR A 317 -0.48 -19.74 -12.07
CA THR A 317 -0.83 -18.69 -13.04
C THR A 317 0.36 -18.19 -13.85
N LYS A 318 1.57 -18.58 -13.48
CA LYS A 318 2.79 -18.30 -14.22
C LYS A 318 3.12 -19.45 -15.17
N LYS A 319 3.92 -19.17 -16.20
CA LYS A 319 4.47 -20.23 -17.06
C LYS A 319 5.45 -21.11 -16.30
N HIS A 320 5.36 -22.40 -16.55
CA HIS A 320 6.24 -23.40 -15.97
C HIS A 320 6.75 -24.36 -17.05
N GLU A 321 7.80 -25.10 -16.73
CA GLU A 321 8.20 -26.22 -17.56
C GLU A 321 7.12 -27.33 -17.54
N SER A 322 7.00 -28.07 -18.62
CA SER A 322 5.91 -29.03 -18.86
C SER A 322 5.86 -30.19 -17.84
N GLU A 323 6.94 -30.43 -17.12
CA GLU A 323 7.06 -31.54 -16.17
C GLU A 323 6.47 -31.26 -14.79
N VAL A 324 6.13 -30.01 -14.49
CA VAL A 324 5.55 -29.60 -13.20
C VAL A 324 4.25 -30.36 -12.88
N GLN A 325 3.45 -30.68 -13.92
CA GLN A 325 2.21 -31.45 -13.77
C GLN A 325 2.45 -32.91 -13.37
N ASN A 326 3.64 -33.46 -13.65
CA ASN A 326 3.98 -34.83 -13.29
C ASN A 326 4.24 -34.98 -11.76
N ILE A 327 4.48 -33.85 -11.07
CA ILE A 327 4.72 -33.85 -9.60
C ILE A 327 3.39 -33.96 -8.85
N ASN A 328 2.33 -33.31 -9.37
CA ASN A 328 1.01 -33.36 -8.73
C ASN A 328 -0.11 -33.34 -9.80
N GLN A 329 -0.94 -34.38 -9.80
CA GLN A 329 -2.04 -34.55 -10.76
C GLN A 329 -3.17 -33.53 -10.57
N ASN A 330 -3.28 -32.91 -9.39
CA ASN A 330 -4.27 -31.88 -9.09
C ASN A 330 -3.76 -30.46 -9.37
N ALA A 331 -2.59 -30.32 -10.03
CA ALA A 331 -2.04 -29.03 -10.43
C ALA A 331 -2.46 -28.68 -11.87
N PHE A 332 -2.97 -27.47 -12.02
CA PHE A 332 -3.42 -26.90 -13.28
C PHE A 332 -2.58 -25.68 -13.64
N LEU A 333 -2.18 -25.58 -14.89
CA LEU A 333 -1.47 -24.40 -15.42
C LEU A 333 -2.45 -23.50 -16.17
N LEU A 334 -2.49 -22.22 -15.82
CA LEU A 334 -3.29 -21.24 -16.54
C LEU A 334 -2.60 -20.77 -17.83
N GLY A 335 -1.27 -20.78 -17.85
CA GLY A 335 -0.46 -20.42 -19.00
C GLY A 335 -0.05 -21.63 -19.85
N SER A 336 0.42 -21.36 -21.07
CA SER A 336 1.08 -22.38 -21.90
C SER A 336 2.43 -22.80 -21.26
N SER A 337 2.82 -24.08 -21.43
CA SER A 337 4.18 -24.49 -21.08
C SER A 337 5.17 -24.08 -22.19
N TYR A 338 6.45 -23.88 -21.83
CA TYR A 338 7.50 -23.61 -22.81
C TYR A 338 7.58 -24.72 -23.89
N SER A 339 7.39 -25.98 -23.50
CA SER A 339 7.32 -27.10 -24.43
C SER A 339 6.14 -27.02 -25.40
N ALA A 340 4.95 -26.60 -24.94
CA ALA A 340 3.79 -26.40 -25.80
C ALA A 340 4.02 -25.26 -26.81
N GLU A 341 4.60 -24.15 -26.34
CA GLU A 341 4.94 -23.03 -27.22
C GLU A 341 5.99 -23.42 -28.28
N GLY A 342 7.07 -24.11 -27.86
CA GLY A 342 8.08 -24.62 -28.77
C GLY A 342 7.47 -25.57 -29.85
N ARG A 343 6.59 -26.46 -29.42
CA ARG A 343 5.89 -27.37 -30.36
C ARG A 343 4.98 -26.59 -31.31
N ILE A 344 4.23 -25.62 -30.86
CA ILE A 344 3.38 -24.80 -31.73
C ILE A 344 4.24 -23.99 -32.68
N ALA A 345 5.34 -23.40 -32.24
CA ALA A 345 6.27 -22.67 -33.06
C ALA A 345 6.88 -23.59 -34.16
N ALA A 346 7.35 -24.78 -33.78
CA ALA A 346 7.88 -25.76 -34.71
C ALA A 346 6.82 -26.22 -35.76
N GLN A 347 5.60 -26.48 -35.30
CA GLN A 347 4.49 -26.81 -36.22
C GLN A 347 4.17 -25.65 -37.18
N TYR A 348 4.22 -24.41 -36.71
CA TYR A 348 4.00 -23.26 -37.58
C TYR A 348 5.12 -23.11 -38.60
N ILE A 349 6.37 -23.26 -38.21
CA ILE A 349 7.54 -23.20 -39.08
C ILE A 349 7.44 -24.27 -40.18
N ILE A 350 7.14 -25.51 -39.79
CA ILE A 350 7.05 -26.63 -40.76
C ILE A 350 5.83 -26.49 -41.69
N LYS A 351 4.62 -26.25 -41.10
CA LYS A 351 3.37 -26.28 -41.86
C LYS A 351 3.09 -25.01 -42.67
N HIS A 352 3.51 -23.86 -42.20
CA HIS A 352 3.16 -22.58 -42.82
C HIS A 352 4.34 -21.88 -43.48
N LEU A 353 5.57 -22.10 -43.02
CA LEU A 353 6.76 -21.54 -43.66
C LEU A 353 7.50 -22.52 -44.52
N GLY A 354 7.11 -23.81 -44.51
CA GLY A 354 7.70 -24.85 -45.36
C GLY A 354 9.16 -25.16 -45.07
N LEU A 355 9.61 -24.93 -43.82
CA LEU A 355 10.97 -25.19 -43.39
C LEU A 355 11.02 -26.54 -42.67
N ASP A 356 11.69 -27.51 -43.25
CA ASP A 356 11.76 -28.94 -42.82
C ASP A 356 12.97 -29.21 -41.90
N SER A 357 13.86 -28.25 -41.76
CA SER A 357 15.00 -28.33 -40.82
C SER A 357 15.22 -27.00 -40.11
N VAL A 358 15.44 -27.04 -38.81
CA VAL A 358 15.80 -25.89 -37.94
C VAL A 358 17.14 -26.17 -37.33
#